data_f6262b5cd255b50a2275b724657645b3
#
_entry.id   f6262b5cd255b50a2275b724657645b3
#
_cell.length_a   1.000
_cell.length_b   1.000
_cell.length_c   1.000
_cell.angle_alpha   90.00
_cell.angle_beta   90.00
_cell.angle_gamma   90.00
#
_symmetry.space_group_name_H-M   'P 1'
#
loop_
_entity.id
_entity.type
_entity.pdbx_description
1 polymer ?
#
loop_
_entity_poly.entity_id
_entity_poly.type
_entity_poly.pdbx_seq_one_letter_code
_entity_poly.pdbx_strand_id
1 'polypeptide(L)'
;MVSVVIKKSDKAGKKLQAVFTKDNGRTKTTHFGSAGMDDYTITKDKEQRKRYRSRHKKDLQTGDYTRAGYLSWFILWGNSTSRQENIRSFKSKFNLK
;
A
#
# COMPACT_ATOMS: atom_id res chain seq x y z
N MET A 1 -0.24 7.93 -18.51
CA MET A 1 -0.70 7.78 -17.11
C MET A 1 -0.16 6.48 -16.53
N VAL A 2 0.45 6.55 -15.37
CA VAL A 2 0.96 5.36 -14.71
C VAL A 2 -0.21 4.50 -14.22
N SER A 3 -0.11 3.19 -14.41
CA SER A 3 -1.08 2.24 -13.90
C SER A 3 -0.46 1.40 -12.79
N VAL A 4 -1.29 0.85 -11.90
CA VAL A 4 -0.84 -0.04 -10.86
C VAL A 4 -1.79 -1.21 -10.69
N VAL A 5 -1.23 -2.39 -10.53
CA VAL A 5 -1.97 -3.60 -10.18
C VAL A 5 -1.49 -4.06 -8.81
N ILE A 6 -2.43 -4.23 -7.89
CA ILE A 6 -2.13 -4.72 -6.54
C ILE A 6 -2.64 -6.15 -6.47
N LYS A 7 -1.76 -7.07 -6.13
CA LYS A 7 -2.11 -8.48 -6.03
C LYS A 7 -1.31 -9.17 -4.94
N LYS A 8 -1.65 -10.42 -4.66
CA LYS A 8 -0.92 -11.21 -3.68
C LYS A 8 0.56 -11.29 -4.08
N SER A 9 1.45 -11.09 -3.11
CA SER A 9 2.88 -11.16 -3.37
C SER A 9 3.32 -12.59 -3.65
N ASP A 10 4.22 -12.75 -4.63
CA ASP A 10 4.89 -14.01 -4.90
C ASP A 10 6.19 -14.14 -4.11
N LYS A 11 6.54 -13.11 -3.32
CA LYS A 11 7.74 -13.12 -2.49
C LYS A 11 7.41 -13.60 -1.08
N ALA A 12 8.17 -14.59 -0.61
CA ALA A 12 8.01 -15.11 0.76
C ALA A 12 8.18 -13.97 1.77
N GLY A 13 7.31 -13.95 2.78
CA GLY A 13 7.36 -12.95 3.84
C GLY A 13 6.65 -11.65 3.55
N LYS A 14 6.03 -11.50 2.36
CA LYS A 14 5.27 -10.30 2.00
C LYS A 14 3.83 -10.65 1.66
N LYS A 15 2.90 -9.74 2.02
CA LYS A 15 1.46 -9.93 1.78
C LYS A 15 1.07 -9.63 0.35
N LEU A 16 1.46 -8.48 -0.13
CA LEU A 16 1.00 -7.94 -1.42
C LEU A 16 2.17 -7.41 -2.23
N GLN A 17 1.91 -7.26 -3.53
CA GLN A 17 2.83 -6.59 -4.43
C GLN A 17 2.07 -5.60 -5.30
N ALA A 18 2.74 -4.49 -5.60
CA ALA A 18 2.25 -3.47 -6.51
C ALA A 18 3.12 -3.47 -7.74
N VAL A 19 2.51 -3.64 -8.91
CA VAL A 19 3.21 -3.56 -10.18
C VAL A 19 2.81 -2.25 -10.85
N PHE A 20 3.73 -1.30 -10.90
CA PHE A 20 3.53 -0.01 -11.56
C PHE A 20 4.02 -0.11 -12.99
N THR A 21 3.18 0.31 -13.93
CA THR A 21 3.56 0.39 -15.35
C THR A 21 3.56 1.85 -15.76
N LYS A 22 4.73 2.32 -16.18
CA LYS A 22 4.92 3.71 -16.61
C LYS A 22 4.49 3.87 -18.08
N ASP A 23 4.31 5.13 -18.51
CA ASP A 23 3.87 5.43 -19.88
C ASP A 23 4.84 4.90 -20.94
N ASN A 24 6.11 4.78 -20.59
CA ASN A 24 7.13 4.25 -21.51
C ASN A 24 7.17 2.71 -21.52
N GLY A 25 6.25 2.05 -20.83
CA GLY A 25 6.19 0.59 -20.76
C GLY A 25 7.06 -0.05 -19.69
N ARG A 26 7.90 0.72 -19.01
CA ARG A 26 8.72 0.20 -17.92
C ARG A 26 7.88 -0.12 -16.70
N THR A 27 8.24 -1.19 -16.00
CA THR A 27 7.53 -1.63 -14.80
C THR A 27 8.42 -1.55 -13.59
N LYS A 28 7.78 -1.35 -12.43
CA LYS A 28 8.44 -1.42 -11.12
C LYS A 28 7.55 -2.23 -10.20
N THR A 29 8.08 -3.29 -9.59
CA THR A 29 7.35 -4.11 -8.63
C THR A 29 7.84 -3.81 -7.23
N THR A 30 6.92 -3.52 -6.33
CA THR A 30 7.22 -3.26 -4.91
C THR A 30 6.40 -4.23 -4.07
N HIS A 31 7.07 -5.03 -3.25
CA HIS A 31 6.43 -5.92 -2.29
C HIS A 31 6.25 -5.19 -0.97
N PHE A 32 5.09 -5.34 -0.35
CA PHE A 32 4.80 -4.64 0.90
C PHE A 32 3.90 -5.44 1.83
N GLY A 33 3.94 -5.07 3.11
CA GLY A 33 3.20 -5.77 4.16
C GLY A 33 3.92 -7.05 4.57
N SER A 34 4.24 -7.17 5.86
CA SER A 34 4.88 -8.39 6.38
C SER A 34 3.85 -9.50 6.52
N ALA A 35 4.12 -10.65 5.91
CA ALA A 35 3.25 -11.83 6.04
C ALA A 35 3.22 -12.25 7.52
N GLY A 36 2.02 -12.62 7.99
CA GLY A 36 1.84 -13.02 9.38
C GLY A 36 1.65 -11.88 10.36
N MET A 37 1.86 -10.64 9.93
CA MET A 37 1.61 -9.46 10.77
C MET A 37 0.19 -8.94 10.55
N ASP A 38 -0.38 -8.33 11.60
CA ASP A 38 -1.70 -7.73 11.51
C ASP A 38 -1.65 -6.41 10.74
N ASP A 39 -2.82 -5.99 10.24
CA ASP A 39 -3.04 -4.66 9.71
C ASP A 39 -4.53 -4.29 9.89
N TYR A 40 -4.86 -3.04 9.60
CA TYR A 40 -6.22 -2.53 9.84
C TYR A 40 -7.28 -3.28 9.04
N THR A 41 -6.94 -3.78 7.86
CA THR A 41 -7.91 -4.53 7.04
C THR A 41 -8.20 -5.92 7.62
N ILE A 42 -7.35 -6.42 8.51
CA ILE A 42 -7.53 -7.70 9.20
C ILE A 42 -8.20 -7.50 10.56
N THR A 43 -7.61 -6.65 11.41
CA THR A 43 -8.05 -6.49 12.81
C THR A 43 -9.21 -5.51 12.96
N LYS A 44 -9.34 -4.56 12.05
CA LYS A 44 -10.34 -3.48 12.12
C LYS A 44 -10.19 -2.64 13.39
N ASP A 45 -9.00 -2.61 13.97
CA ASP A 45 -8.70 -1.93 15.22
C ASP A 45 -8.17 -0.52 14.95
N LYS A 46 -9.01 0.48 15.23
CA LYS A 46 -8.66 1.89 14.99
C LYS A 46 -7.51 2.38 15.86
N GLU A 47 -7.38 1.86 17.06
CA GLU A 47 -6.29 2.24 17.97
C GLU A 47 -4.95 1.71 17.45
N GLN A 48 -4.94 0.47 16.96
CA GLN A 48 -3.76 -0.12 16.32
C GLN A 48 -3.37 0.68 15.09
N ARG A 49 -4.36 1.08 14.27
CA ARG A 49 -4.14 1.91 13.09
C ARG A 49 -3.50 3.24 13.46
N LYS A 50 -4.00 3.88 14.50
CA LYS A 50 -3.48 5.15 14.99
C LYS A 50 -2.02 5.02 15.43
N ARG A 51 -1.70 3.96 16.15
CA ARG A 51 -0.32 3.69 16.59
C ARG A 51 0.60 3.44 15.41
N TYR A 52 0.15 2.66 14.43
CA TYR A 52 0.93 2.40 13.22
C TYR A 52 1.24 3.71 12.50
N ARG A 53 0.21 4.53 12.27
CA ARG A 53 0.37 5.80 11.55
C ARG A 53 1.28 6.76 12.29
N SER A 54 1.23 6.78 13.60
CA SER A 54 2.12 7.62 14.40
C SER A 54 3.58 7.21 14.22
N ARG A 55 3.87 5.90 14.24
CA ARG A 55 5.24 5.39 14.07
C ARG A 55 5.77 5.53 12.66
N HIS A 56 4.91 5.39 11.65
CA HIS A 56 5.33 5.33 10.25
C HIS A 56 5.06 6.59 9.45
N LYS A 57 4.63 7.65 10.10
CA LYS A 57 4.35 8.93 9.42
C LYS A 57 5.56 9.42 8.62
N LYS A 58 6.76 9.18 9.11
CA LYS A 58 8.01 9.56 8.42
C LYS A 58 8.15 8.89 7.04
N ASP A 59 7.50 7.74 6.83
CA ASP A 59 7.60 7.04 5.55
C ASP A 59 7.00 7.86 4.41
N LEU A 60 6.11 8.80 4.73
CA LEU A 60 5.49 9.66 3.73
C LEU A 60 6.41 10.80 3.29
N GLN A 61 7.49 11.07 4.02
CA GLN A 61 8.41 12.16 3.71
C GLN A 61 9.22 11.93 2.44
N THR A 62 9.30 10.68 1.97
CA THR A 62 10.01 10.37 0.72
C THR A 62 9.30 10.97 -0.50
N GLY A 63 7.98 11.24 -0.41
CA GLY A 63 7.19 11.72 -1.54
C GLY A 63 7.04 10.71 -2.66
N ASP A 64 7.44 9.46 -2.46
CA ASP A 64 7.45 8.43 -3.49
C ASP A 64 6.38 7.37 -3.20
N TYR A 65 5.24 7.46 -3.90
CA TYR A 65 4.13 6.54 -3.68
C TYR A 65 4.40 5.10 -4.15
N THR A 66 5.51 4.86 -4.85
CA THR A 66 5.87 3.50 -5.27
C THR A 66 6.60 2.71 -4.20
N ARG A 67 6.94 3.34 -3.07
CA ARG A 67 7.65 2.68 -1.98
C ARG A 67 6.71 1.89 -1.08
N ALA A 68 7.27 0.85 -0.46
CA ALA A 68 6.51 -0.04 0.42
C ALA A 68 5.83 0.70 1.57
N GLY A 69 6.49 1.69 2.16
CA GLY A 69 5.93 2.49 3.24
C GLY A 69 4.66 3.23 2.85
N TYR A 70 4.64 3.83 1.65
CA TYR A 70 3.44 4.47 1.12
C TYR A 70 2.32 3.47 0.87
N LEU A 71 2.67 2.35 0.26
CA LEU A 71 1.68 1.32 -0.08
C LEU A 71 1.03 0.74 1.18
N SER A 72 1.84 0.41 2.17
CA SER A 72 1.31 -0.11 3.45
C SER A 72 0.43 0.93 4.14
N TRP A 73 0.85 2.18 4.18
CA TRP A 73 0.11 3.26 4.82
C TRP A 73 -1.29 3.43 4.22
N PHE A 74 -1.38 3.48 2.89
CA PHE A 74 -2.64 3.77 2.22
C PHE A 74 -3.52 2.54 2.01
N ILE A 75 -2.94 1.36 1.86
CA ILE A 75 -3.68 0.15 1.51
C ILE A 75 -3.98 -0.73 2.72
N LEU A 76 -2.98 -1.04 3.52
CA LEU A 76 -3.15 -1.91 4.70
C LEU A 76 -3.62 -1.13 5.92
N TRP A 77 -3.23 0.13 6.04
CA TRP A 77 -3.54 1.01 7.17
C TRP A 77 -4.30 2.25 6.73
N GLY A 78 -5.06 2.14 5.63
CA GLY A 78 -5.83 3.23 5.07
C GLY A 78 -7.09 3.57 5.87
N ASN A 79 -7.95 4.37 5.28
CA ASN A 79 -9.16 4.86 5.97
C ASN A 79 -10.26 3.80 6.07
N SER A 80 -10.20 2.76 5.24
CA SER A 80 -11.20 1.70 5.20
C SER A 80 -10.61 0.38 5.67
N THR A 81 -11.46 -0.50 6.18
CA THR A 81 -11.08 -1.89 6.45
C THR A 81 -11.13 -2.75 5.19
N SER A 82 -11.60 -2.19 4.08
CA SER A 82 -11.62 -2.87 2.79
C SER A 82 -10.37 -2.53 1.99
N ARG A 83 -9.57 -3.55 1.67
CA ARG A 83 -8.37 -3.34 0.84
C ARG A 83 -8.72 -2.79 -0.53
N GLN A 84 -9.83 -3.24 -1.12
CA GLN A 84 -10.27 -2.77 -2.43
C GLN A 84 -10.62 -1.29 -2.41
N GLU A 85 -11.32 -0.83 -1.38
CA GLU A 85 -11.60 0.60 -1.22
C GLU A 85 -10.33 1.41 -1.06
N ASN A 86 -9.39 0.90 -0.26
CA ASN A 86 -8.11 1.58 -0.03
C ASN A 86 -7.28 1.64 -1.31
N ILE A 87 -7.34 0.60 -2.13
CA ILE A 87 -6.66 0.59 -3.43
C ILE A 87 -7.27 1.64 -4.36
N ARG A 88 -8.60 1.73 -4.42
CA ARG A 88 -9.27 2.75 -5.23
C ARG A 88 -8.91 4.16 -4.77
N SER A 89 -8.90 4.38 -3.46
CA SER A 89 -8.52 5.66 -2.87
C SER A 89 -7.07 6.02 -3.20
N PHE A 90 -6.18 5.04 -3.14
CA PHE A 90 -4.77 5.22 -3.49
C PHE A 90 -4.62 5.64 -4.95
N LYS A 91 -5.29 4.93 -5.84
CA LYS A 91 -5.26 5.25 -7.28
C LYS A 91 -5.80 6.66 -7.55
N SER A 92 -6.91 7.01 -6.91
CA SER A 92 -7.51 8.32 -7.07
C SER A 92 -6.59 9.43 -6.56
N LYS A 93 -6.00 9.22 -5.39
CA LYS A 93 -5.12 10.22 -4.76
C LYS A 93 -3.89 10.53 -5.61
N PHE A 94 -3.31 9.51 -6.23
CA PHE A 94 -2.07 9.66 -6.99
C PHE A 94 -2.29 9.63 -8.51
N ASN A 95 -3.55 9.71 -8.92
CA ASN A 95 -3.91 9.81 -10.33
C ASN A 95 -3.41 8.61 -11.14
N LEU A 96 -3.63 7.42 -10.61
CA LEU A 96 -3.19 6.15 -11.21
C LEU A 96 -4.37 5.40 -11.83
N LYS A 97 -4.07 4.62 -12.85
CA LYS A 97 -5.03 3.67 -13.40
C LYS A 97 -5.04 2.36 -12.63
#